data_bfa8a6a44d7cdeaccc9335004fc62119
#
_entry.id   bfa8a6a44d7cdeaccc9335004fc62119
#
_cell.length_a   1.000
_cell.length_b   1.000
_cell.length_c   1.000
_cell.angle_alpha   90.00
_cell.angle_beta   90.00
_cell.angle_gamma   90.00
#
_symmetry.space_group_name_H-M   'P 1'
#
loop_
_entity.id
_entity.type
_entity.pdbx_description
1 polymer ?
#
loop_
_entity_poly.entity_id
_entity_poly.type
_entity_poly.pdbx_seq_one_letter_code
_entity_poly.pdbx_strand_id
1 'polypeptide(L)'
;MELESVWTFPGQRDVSYGSLLNGTSGDVTPLTLRYNTGRPITRNGEDLANMLETLVAAWPVPVERVILMGHSMGGLLIRSACHHGQAQNHCWLSHLTDCVYLGSPHDGSWLAKGAKATADLLNRAPRDYLRVVGEVIDVRSEGIRNLSRGEVVPADQGEPPLVPGTRHFVVCGLLARSRTHPVNALFGDALVHESSARGHERTGWKLAGVATFPGVDHIRLAHHPDVARQLVEWLL
;
A
#
# COMPACT_ATOMS: atom_id res chain seq x y z
N MET A 1 9.63 5.16 -16.71
CA MET A 1 8.53 5.72 -15.89
C MET A 1 9.14 6.23 -14.59
N GLU A 2 8.94 7.48 -14.26
CA GLU A 2 9.31 8.01 -12.95
C GLU A 2 8.31 7.46 -11.92
N LEU A 3 8.71 6.43 -11.22
CA LEU A 3 7.86 5.70 -10.27
C LEU A 3 7.38 6.58 -9.10
N GLU A 4 8.12 7.64 -8.78
CA GLU A 4 7.75 8.63 -7.77
C GLU A 4 6.56 9.49 -8.20
N SER A 5 6.33 9.65 -9.49
CA SER A 5 5.22 10.45 -10.02
C SER A 5 3.85 9.90 -9.67
N VAL A 6 3.74 8.64 -9.25
CA VAL A 6 2.46 8.05 -8.79
C VAL A 6 1.93 8.74 -7.53
N TRP A 7 2.81 9.28 -6.69
CA TRP A 7 2.46 9.98 -5.46
C TRP A 7 2.15 11.46 -5.68
N THR A 8 2.46 11.99 -6.88
CA THR A 8 2.35 13.40 -7.20
C THR A 8 0.94 13.74 -7.68
N PHE A 9 0.36 14.79 -7.15
CA PHE A 9 -0.95 15.25 -7.57
C PHE A 9 -0.91 15.77 -9.01
N PRO A 10 -1.87 15.41 -9.86
CA PRO A 10 -1.91 15.85 -11.25
C PRO A 10 -1.84 17.38 -11.38
N GLY A 11 -0.88 17.85 -12.17
CA GLY A 11 -0.64 19.29 -12.37
C GLY A 11 0.12 20.00 -11.24
N GLN A 12 0.52 19.31 -10.18
CA GLN A 12 1.21 19.88 -9.01
C GLN A 12 2.47 19.07 -8.69
N ARG A 13 3.59 19.39 -9.36
CA ARG A 13 4.82 18.57 -9.33
C ARG A 13 5.40 18.26 -7.97
N ASP A 14 5.21 19.15 -6.98
CA ASP A 14 5.81 19.06 -5.64
C ASP A 14 4.79 18.69 -4.57
N VAL A 15 3.55 18.37 -4.95
CA VAL A 15 2.49 18.02 -4.00
C VAL A 15 2.29 16.51 -3.96
N SER A 16 2.49 15.94 -2.79
CA SER A 16 2.25 14.55 -2.44
C SER A 16 1.60 14.46 -1.06
N TYR A 17 1.14 13.28 -0.66
CA TYR A 17 0.65 13.10 0.73
C TYR A 17 1.71 13.47 1.77
N GLY A 18 2.97 13.07 1.53
CA GLY A 18 4.07 13.42 2.44
C GLY A 18 4.31 14.93 2.53
N SER A 19 4.33 15.65 1.40
CA SER A 19 4.50 17.11 1.42
C SER A 19 3.31 17.83 2.07
N LEU A 20 2.08 17.33 1.93
CA LEU A 20 0.90 17.88 2.60
C LEU A 20 0.95 17.65 4.12
N LEU A 21 1.36 16.49 4.59
CA LEU A 21 1.56 16.22 6.02
C LEU A 21 2.63 17.15 6.59
N ASN A 22 3.78 17.29 5.92
CA ASN A 22 4.83 18.24 6.34
C ASN A 22 4.32 19.70 6.34
N GLY A 23 3.63 20.11 5.28
CA GLY A 23 3.08 21.48 5.19
C GLY A 23 2.05 21.81 6.27
N THR A 24 1.40 20.79 6.87
CA THR A 24 0.41 20.97 7.92
C THR A 24 1.03 21.00 9.32
N SER A 25 2.00 20.10 9.61
CA SER A 25 2.62 19.99 10.95
C SER A 25 3.98 20.68 11.08
N GLY A 26 4.73 20.76 9.97
CA GLY A 26 6.12 21.26 9.97
C GLY A 26 7.17 20.21 10.43
N ASP A 27 6.74 19.11 11.02
CA ASP A 27 7.63 18.15 11.71
C ASP A 27 7.78 16.80 10.99
N VAL A 28 7.23 16.68 9.78
CA VAL A 28 7.27 15.45 9.00
C VAL A 28 8.29 15.57 7.86
N THR A 29 9.28 14.69 7.82
CA THR A 29 10.19 14.55 6.67
C THR A 29 9.71 13.42 5.76
N PRO A 30 9.15 13.74 4.58
CA PRO A 30 8.68 12.71 3.64
C PRO A 30 9.86 12.07 2.92
N LEU A 31 9.88 10.74 2.90
CA LEU A 31 10.83 9.93 2.16
C LEU A 31 10.08 9.00 1.20
N THR A 32 10.63 8.80 0.01
CA THR A 32 10.07 7.88 -0.97
C THR A 32 11.02 6.71 -1.20
N LEU A 33 10.51 5.50 -1.02
CA LEU A 33 11.24 4.28 -1.28
C LEU A 33 11.08 3.83 -2.73
N ARG A 34 12.19 3.51 -3.38
CA ARG A 34 12.22 2.81 -4.67
C ARG A 34 12.74 1.39 -4.47
N TYR A 35 12.04 0.39 -4.95
CA TYR A 35 12.40 -1.02 -4.82
C TYR A 35 12.07 -1.83 -6.08
N ASN A 36 12.65 -3.02 -6.21
CA ASN A 36 12.42 -3.90 -7.35
C ASN A 36 11.14 -4.74 -7.14
N THR A 37 10.05 -4.36 -7.79
CA THR A 37 8.75 -5.03 -7.71
C THR A 37 8.73 -6.45 -8.29
N GLY A 38 9.74 -6.84 -9.06
CA GLY A 38 9.89 -8.19 -9.59
C GLY A 38 10.47 -9.21 -8.59
N ARG A 39 11.14 -8.73 -7.54
CA ARG A 39 11.67 -9.59 -6.46
C ARG A 39 10.56 -10.05 -5.52
N PRO A 40 10.75 -11.19 -4.82
CA PRO A 40 9.83 -11.63 -3.77
C PRO A 40 9.55 -10.51 -2.75
N ILE A 41 8.28 -10.36 -2.34
CA ILE A 41 7.89 -9.35 -1.34
C ILE A 41 8.66 -9.55 -0.04
N THR A 42 8.86 -10.80 0.39
CA THR A 42 9.62 -11.11 1.61
C THR A 42 11.07 -10.59 1.55
N ARG A 43 11.74 -10.69 0.40
CA ARG A 43 13.12 -10.19 0.24
C ARG A 43 13.19 -8.67 0.26
N ASN A 44 12.26 -8.01 -0.43
CA ASN A 44 12.15 -6.56 -0.36
C ASN A 44 11.77 -6.09 1.05
N GLY A 45 10.97 -6.85 1.78
CA GLY A 45 10.59 -6.56 3.16
C GLY A 45 11.77 -6.66 4.12
N GLU A 46 12.61 -7.69 3.98
CA GLU A 46 13.85 -7.83 4.75
C GLU A 46 14.81 -6.66 4.49
N ASP A 47 15.03 -6.31 3.20
CA ASP A 47 15.85 -5.17 2.82
C ASP A 47 15.30 -3.85 3.39
N LEU A 48 13.97 -3.64 3.36
CA LEU A 48 13.33 -2.46 3.94
C LEU A 48 13.48 -2.43 5.46
N ALA A 49 13.33 -3.54 6.17
CA ALA A 49 13.50 -3.61 7.62
C ALA A 49 14.93 -3.21 8.03
N ASN A 50 15.94 -3.75 7.35
CA ASN A 50 17.35 -3.42 7.58
C ASN A 50 17.68 -1.97 7.25
N MET A 51 17.08 -1.44 6.17
CA MET A 51 17.25 -0.04 5.78
C MET A 51 16.64 0.90 6.82
N LEU A 52 15.43 0.60 7.33
CA LEU A 52 14.78 1.40 8.37
C LEU A 52 15.59 1.39 9.68
N GLU A 53 16.16 0.25 10.06
CA GLU A 53 17.05 0.17 11.24
C GLU A 53 18.25 1.10 11.10
N THR A 54 18.93 1.03 9.95
CA THR A 54 20.08 1.89 9.67
C THR A 54 19.67 3.37 9.58
N LEU A 55 18.54 3.67 8.93
CA LEU A 55 18.04 5.03 8.73
C LEU A 55 17.71 5.70 10.06
N VAL A 56 16.96 5.02 10.94
CA VAL A 56 16.57 5.57 12.25
C VAL A 56 17.80 5.78 13.13
N ALA A 57 18.74 4.81 13.14
CA ALA A 57 19.98 4.93 13.92
C ALA A 57 20.90 6.07 13.43
N ALA A 58 20.90 6.36 12.13
CA ALA A 58 21.74 7.40 11.51
C ALA A 58 21.04 8.75 11.36
N TRP A 59 19.76 8.87 11.77
CA TRP A 59 19.02 10.12 11.61
C TRP A 59 19.64 11.25 12.47
N PRO A 60 19.82 12.46 11.94
CA PRO A 60 20.61 13.52 12.61
C PRO A 60 19.98 14.07 13.90
N VAL A 61 18.70 13.80 14.13
CA VAL A 61 17.95 14.17 15.33
C VAL A 61 17.19 12.96 15.86
N PRO A 62 16.77 12.91 17.12
CA PRO A 62 15.95 11.81 17.63
C PRO A 62 14.70 11.61 16.79
N VAL A 63 14.45 10.38 16.33
CA VAL A 63 13.24 10.01 15.62
C VAL A 63 12.14 9.72 16.64
N GLU A 64 11.11 10.54 16.67
CA GLU A 64 9.97 10.34 17.58
C GLU A 64 8.93 9.40 16.99
N ARG A 65 8.68 9.52 15.68
CA ARG A 65 7.64 8.74 14.97
C ARG A 65 8.14 8.28 13.61
N VAL A 66 7.78 7.05 13.27
CA VAL A 66 7.85 6.50 11.91
C VAL A 66 6.44 6.21 11.44
N ILE A 67 6.09 6.73 10.27
CA ILE A 67 4.82 6.47 9.58
C ILE A 67 5.15 5.77 8.27
N LEU A 68 4.63 4.57 8.08
CA LEU A 68 4.79 3.82 6.84
C LEU A 68 3.51 3.90 6.00
N MET A 69 3.62 4.40 4.78
CA MET A 69 2.50 4.49 3.85
C MET A 69 2.81 3.69 2.59
N GLY A 70 1.95 2.75 2.24
CA GLY A 70 2.14 1.89 1.08
C GLY A 70 0.91 1.81 0.18
N HIS A 71 1.12 2.04 -1.12
CA HIS A 71 0.09 1.86 -2.13
C HIS A 71 0.24 0.49 -2.79
N SER A 72 -0.87 -0.21 -3.00
CA SER A 72 -0.89 -1.51 -3.68
C SER A 72 0.08 -2.51 -3.05
N MET A 73 1.05 -3.05 -3.79
CA MET A 73 2.12 -3.93 -3.29
C MET A 73 2.90 -3.32 -2.12
N GLY A 74 2.99 -1.99 -2.04
CA GLY A 74 3.69 -1.29 -0.96
C GLY A 74 3.14 -1.60 0.43
N GLY A 75 1.84 -1.85 0.56
CA GLY A 75 1.26 -2.26 1.85
C GLY A 75 1.65 -3.68 2.27
N LEU A 76 1.79 -4.60 1.31
CA LEU A 76 2.34 -5.94 1.59
C LEU A 76 3.82 -5.86 1.96
N LEU A 77 4.58 -4.98 1.30
CA LEU A 77 5.97 -4.72 1.61
C LEU A 77 6.14 -4.20 3.06
N ILE A 78 5.31 -3.25 3.50
CA ILE A 78 5.30 -2.75 4.89
C ILE A 78 5.09 -3.90 5.88
N ARG A 79 4.09 -4.76 5.65
CA ARG A 79 3.82 -5.90 6.53
C ARG A 79 4.98 -6.88 6.57
N SER A 80 5.60 -7.16 5.43
CA SER A 80 6.79 -8.00 5.35
C SER A 80 7.96 -7.39 6.12
N ALA A 81 8.20 -6.07 5.98
CA ALA A 81 9.26 -5.38 6.72
C ALA A 81 9.02 -5.40 8.24
N CYS A 82 7.77 -5.20 8.68
CA CYS A 82 7.40 -5.31 10.09
C CYS A 82 7.68 -6.71 10.65
N HIS A 83 7.33 -7.76 9.90
CA HIS A 83 7.62 -9.14 10.28
C HIS A 83 9.12 -9.40 10.45
N HIS A 84 9.93 -9.02 9.47
CA HIS A 84 11.39 -9.19 9.53
C HIS A 84 12.01 -8.34 10.64
N GLY A 85 11.53 -7.11 10.83
CA GLY A 85 11.98 -6.25 11.93
C GLY A 85 11.67 -6.85 13.30
N GLN A 86 10.49 -7.44 13.50
CA GLN A 86 10.15 -8.16 14.75
C GLN A 86 11.02 -9.40 14.93
N ALA A 87 11.23 -10.21 13.90
CA ALA A 87 12.05 -11.41 13.96
C ALA A 87 13.52 -11.11 14.29
N GLN A 88 14.02 -9.93 13.88
CA GLN A 88 15.39 -9.49 14.09
C GLN A 88 15.53 -8.52 15.28
N ASN A 89 14.45 -8.22 16.01
CA ASN A 89 14.40 -7.27 17.12
C ASN A 89 14.91 -5.87 16.75
N HIS A 90 14.54 -5.36 15.60
CA HIS A 90 14.91 -4.03 15.13
C HIS A 90 14.32 -2.92 16.00
N CYS A 91 15.14 -1.92 16.30
CA CYS A 91 14.78 -0.79 17.17
C CYS A 91 13.81 0.18 16.53
N TRP A 92 13.81 0.32 15.18
CA TRP A 92 12.90 1.23 14.47
C TRP A 92 11.42 0.95 14.72
N LEU A 93 11.08 -0.30 15.07
CA LEU A 93 9.71 -0.68 15.40
C LEU A 93 9.16 0.02 16.65
N SER A 94 10.03 0.42 17.59
CA SER A 94 9.62 1.19 18.78
C SER A 94 9.18 2.61 18.43
N HIS A 95 9.56 3.12 17.26
CA HIS A 95 9.16 4.42 16.73
C HIS A 95 7.99 4.31 15.73
N LEU A 96 7.61 3.08 15.31
CA LEU A 96 6.54 2.87 14.34
C LEU A 96 5.18 3.13 14.98
N THR A 97 4.59 4.27 14.68
CA THR A 97 3.28 4.65 15.21
C THR A 97 2.13 4.32 14.30
N ASP A 98 2.35 4.38 12.98
CA ASP A 98 1.28 4.28 12.00
C ASP A 98 1.68 3.52 10.74
N CYS A 99 0.79 2.65 10.27
CA CYS A 99 0.85 2.02 8.96
C CYS A 99 -0.41 2.34 8.17
N VAL A 100 -0.25 2.86 6.98
CA VAL A 100 -1.36 3.20 6.06
C VAL A 100 -1.28 2.34 4.80
N TYR A 101 -2.36 1.66 4.48
CA TYR A 101 -2.49 0.76 3.36
C TYR A 101 -3.48 1.32 2.33
N LEU A 102 -2.99 1.81 1.20
CA LEU A 102 -3.81 2.40 0.14
C LEU A 102 -4.07 1.35 -0.94
N GLY A 103 -5.26 0.78 -0.99
CA GLY A 103 -5.63 -0.24 -1.97
C GLY A 103 -4.74 -1.48 -1.97
N SER A 104 -4.19 -1.88 -0.84
CA SER A 104 -3.28 -3.03 -0.75
C SER A 104 -4.06 -4.34 -0.70
N PRO A 105 -3.75 -5.34 -1.56
CA PRO A 105 -4.50 -6.59 -1.63
C PRO A 105 -4.03 -7.59 -0.57
N HIS A 106 -4.42 -7.39 0.67
CA HIS A 106 -3.97 -8.23 1.78
C HIS A 106 -4.38 -9.71 1.66
N ASP A 107 -5.56 -9.99 1.09
CA ASP A 107 -6.03 -11.36 0.80
C ASP A 107 -5.79 -11.75 -0.67
N GLY A 108 -4.87 -11.06 -1.34
CA GLY A 108 -4.55 -11.23 -2.74
C GLY A 108 -5.39 -10.39 -3.70
N SER A 109 -4.90 -10.26 -4.91
CA SER A 109 -5.59 -9.53 -5.98
C SER A 109 -6.37 -10.48 -6.88
N TRP A 110 -7.50 -10.02 -7.44
CA TRP A 110 -8.30 -10.80 -8.39
C TRP A 110 -7.59 -11.03 -9.73
N LEU A 111 -6.55 -10.25 -10.05
CA LEU A 111 -5.69 -10.45 -11.22
C LEU A 111 -5.15 -11.89 -11.36
N ALA A 112 -5.00 -12.61 -10.24
CA ALA A 112 -4.60 -14.00 -10.25
C ALA A 112 -5.77 -14.99 -10.42
N LYS A 113 -6.99 -14.58 -10.08
CA LYS A 113 -8.16 -15.47 -10.06
C LYS A 113 -8.85 -15.60 -11.43
N GLY A 114 -8.45 -14.82 -12.46
CA GLY A 114 -9.12 -14.91 -13.75
C GLY A 114 -8.45 -14.20 -14.93
N ALA A 115 -7.44 -14.82 -15.54
CA ALA A 115 -6.78 -14.29 -16.73
C ALA A 115 -7.73 -13.97 -17.92
N LYS A 116 -8.89 -14.62 -18.02
CA LYS A 116 -9.87 -14.36 -19.08
C LYS A 116 -10.72 -13.10 -18.83
N ALA A 117 -11.17 -12.89 -17.58
CA ALA A 117 -11.92 -11.68 -17.20
C ALA A 117 -11.03 -10.43 -17.24
N THR A 118 -9.73 -10.61 -16.99
CA THR A 118 -8.72 -9.55 -17.05
C THR A 118 -8.55 -8.99 -18.45
N ALA A 119 -8.52 -9.83 -19.48
CA ALA A 119 -8.33 -9.41 -20.87
C ALA A 119 -9.53 -8.56 -21.36
N ASP A 120 -10.77 -8.93 -21.02
CA ASP A 120 -11.97 -8.18 -21.41
C ASP A 120 -12.09 -6.85 -20.65
N LEU A 121 -11.63 -6.79 -19.40
CA LEU A 121 -11.60 -5.55 -18.63
C LEU A 121 -10.48 -4.63 -19.12
N LEU A 122 -9.30 -5.15 -19.37
CA LEU A 122 -8.17 -4.42 -19.93
C LEU A 122 -8.52 -3.82 -21.28
N ASN A 123 -9.29 -4.52 -22.12
CA ASN A 123 -9.77 -4.00 -23.40
C ASN A 123 -10.80 -2.85 -23.27
N ARG A 124 -11.42 -2.67 -22.10
CA ARG A 124 -12.40 -1.60 -21.80
C ARG A 124 -11.82 -0.48 -20.94
N ALA A 125 -10.64 -0.68 -20.38
CA ALA A 125 -9.97 0.31 -19.53
C ALA A 125 -9.38 1.46 -20.36
N PRO A 126 -9.31 2.70 -19.83
CA PRO A 126 -8.61 3.80 -20.48
C PRO A 126 -7.17 3.43 -20.82
N ARG A 127 -6.66 3.89 -21.97
CA ARG A 127 -5.31 3.54 -22.47
C ARG A 127 -4.20 3.85 -21.47
N ASP A 128 -4.33 4.90 -20.68
CA ASP A 128 -3.34 5.28 -19.67
C ASP A 128 -3.28 4.30 -18.50
N TYR A 129 -4.44 3.74 -18.14
CA TYR A 129 -4.55 2.68 -17.14
C TYR A 129 -3.91 1.36 -17.62
N LEU A 130 -4.15 0.99 -18.87
CA LEU A 130 -3.56 -0.21 -19.49
C LEU A 130 -2.05 -0.14 -19.54
N ARG A 131 -1.49 1.06 -19.79
CA ARG A 131 -0.06 1.27 -19.84
C ARG A 131 0.60 1.06 -18.48
N VAL A 132 0.00 1.60 -17.41
CA VAL A 132 0.51 1.44 -16.03
C VAL A 132 0.40 -0.02 -15.58
N VAL A 133 -0.71 -0.67 -15.85
CA VAL A 133 -0.92 -2.10 -15.53
C VAL A 133 0.04 -2.98 -16.34
N GLY A 134 0.21 -2.71 -17.64
CA GLY A 134 1.09 -3.49 -18.51
C GLY A 134 2.59 -3.32 -18.22
N GLU A 135 3.01 -2.13 -17.76
CA GLU A 135 4.40 -1.85 -17.40
C GLU A 135 4.78 -2.40 -16.00
N VAL A 136 3.79 -2.60 -15.11
CA VAL A 136 4.01 -3.11 -13.74
C VAL A 136 3.90 -4.64 -13.71
N ILE A 137 3.17 -5.26 -14.65
CA ILE A 137 2.84 -6.69 -14.57
C ILE A 137 3.74 -7.51 -15.50
N ASP A 138 4.94 -7.84 -15.05
CA ASP A 138 5.53 -9.11 -15.43
C ASP A 138 4.87 -10.23 -14.59
N VAL A 139 3.79 -10.80 -15.13
CA VAL A 139 2.98 -11.86 -14.48
C VAL A 139 3.83 -13.08 -14.08
N ARG A 140 5.06 -13.16 -14.58
CA ARG A 140 6.01 -14.27 -14.31
C ARG A 140 6.90 -13.98 -13.10
N SER A 141 6.99 -12.73 -12.65
CA SER A 141 7.84 -12.38 -11.51
C SER A 141 7.28 -12.90 -10.19
N GLU A 142 8.16 -13.22 -9.25
CA GLU A 142 7.76 -13.71 -7.93
C GLU A 142 7.01 -12.67 -7.13
N GLY A 143 7.42 -11.40 -7.22
CA GLY A 143 6.73 -10.30 -6.54
C GLY A 143 5.27 -10.18 -6.97
N ILE A 144 4.98 -10.33 -8.26
CA ILE A 144 3.59 -10.33 -8.76
C ILE A 144 2.82 -11.57 -8.32
N ARG A 145 3.46 -12.73 -8.26
CA ARG A 145 2.82 -13.94 -7.70
C ARG A 145 2.50 -13.78 -6.21
N ASN A 146 3.41 -13.23 -5.41
CA ASN A 146 3.14 -12.93 -4.01
C ASN A 146 2.01 -11.90 -3.86
N LEU A 147 2.03 -10.81 -4.66
CA LEU A 147 0.95 -9.81 -4.69
C LEU A 147 -0.42 -10.46 -4.96
N SER A 148 -0.47 -11.38 -5.91
CA SER A 148 -1.70 -12.04 -6.31
C SER A 148 -2.30 -12.93 -5.22
N ARG A 149 -1.47 -13.42 -4.30
CA ARG A 149 -1.86 -14.28 -3.17
C ARG A 149 -1.91 -13.55 -1.84
N GLY A 150 -1.49 -12.28 -1.78
CA GLY A 150 -1.35 -11.53 -0.54
C GLY A 150 -0.22 -12.05 0.36
N GLU A 151 0.74 -12.77 -0.21
CA GLU A 151 1.86 -13.37 0.52
C GLU A 151 2.89 -12.29 0.87
N VAL A 152 3.16 -12.12 2.16
CA VAL A 152 4.13 -11.15 2.68
C VAL A 152 5.39 -11.83 3.26
N VAL A 153 5.28 -13.13 3.56
CA VAL A 153 6.36 -14.02 4.02
C VAL A 153 6.22 -15.37 3.32
N PRO A 154 7.22 -16.26 3.35
CA PRO A 154 7.08 -17.63 2.85
C PRO A 154 5.88 -18.35 3.47
N ALA A 155 5.16 -19.13 2.68
CA ALA A 155 3.90 -19.76 3.08
C ALA A 155 4.02 -20.71 4.29
N ASP A 156 5.20 -21.25 4.53
CA ASP A 156 5.52 -22.12 5.68
C ASP A 156 5.67 -21.36 7.00
N GLN A 157 5.79 -20.02 6.97
CA GLN A 157 5.88 -19.18 8.17
C GLN A 157 4.53 -18.69 8.68
N GLY A 158 3.46 -19.00 7.97
CA GLY A 158 2.12 -18.54 8.31
C GLY A 158 1.92 -17.05 8.05
N GLU A 159 0.79 -16.54 8.48
CA GLU A 159 0.41 -15.15 8.27
C GLU A 159 0.89 -14.28 9.44
N PRO A 160 1.76 -13.28 9.21
CA PRO A 160 2.24 -12.42 10.30
C PRO A 160 1.11 -11.51 10.82
N PRO A 161 1.00 -11.36 12.16
CA PRO A 161 0.07 -10.42 12.75
C PRO A 161 0.44 -8.97 12.44
N LEU A 162 -0.48 -8.05 12.66
CA LEU A 162 -0.16 -6.62 12.68
C LEU A 162 0.71 -6.29 13.90
N VAL A 163 1.57 -5.27 13.76
CA VAL A 163 2.48 -4.86 14.85
C VAL A 163 1.66 -4.34 16.05
N PRO A 164 1.81 -4.93 17.24
CA PRO A 164 1.11 -4.45 18.43
C PRO A 164 1.55 -3.02 18.79
N GLY A 165 0.59 -2.19 19.21
CA GLY A 165 0.85 -0.79 19.58
C GLY A 165 0.92 0.19 18.41
N THR A 166 1.04 -0.30 17.17
CA THR A 166 0.98 0.51 15.94
C THR A 166 -0.47 0.67 15.48
N ARG A 167 -0.85 1.88 15.03
CA ARG A 167 -2.16 2.12 14.41
C ARG A 167 -2.13 1.70 12.95
N HIS A 168 -3.07 0.88 12.52
CA HIS A 168 -3.18 0.40 11.15
C HIS A 168 -4.42 0.97 10.49
N PHE A 169 -4.24 1.65 9.36
CA PHE A 169 -5.29 2.30 8.59
C PHE A 169 -5.40 1.70 7.19
N VAL A 170 -6.62 1.53 6.73
CA VAL A 170 -6.90 1.01 5.38
C VAL A 170 -7.70 2.03 4.58
N VAL A 171 -7.25 2.30 3.38
CA VAL A 171 -7.93 3.14 2.39
C VAL A 171 -8.33 2.29 1.20
N CYS A 172 -9.62 2.28 0.88
CA CYS A 172 -10.20 1.54 -0.22
C CYS A 172 -10.74 2.50 -1.29
N GLY A 173 -10.53 2.18 -2.56
CA GLY A 173 -11.19 2.81 -3.67
C GLY A 173 -12.40 2.00 -4.16
N LEU A 174 -13.31 2.64 -4.88
CA LEU A 174 -14.39 1.98 -5.61
C LEU A 174 -14.55 2.65 -6.97
N LEU A 175 -14.66 1.86 -8.05
CA LEU A 175 -14.80 2.40 -9.40
C LEU A 175 -16.07 3.25 -9.58
N ALA A 176 -17.20 2.77 -9.08
CA ALA A 176 -18.45 3.50 -9.19
C ALA A 176 -18.68 4.41 -7.98
N ARG A 177 -19.27 5.58 -8.21
CA ARG A 177 -19.62 6.55 -7.16
C ARG A 177 -20.69 6.04 -6.19
N SER A 178 -21.60 5.18 -6.64
CA SER A 178 -22.54 4.51 -5.73
C SER A 178 -21.88 3.28 -5.10
N ARG A 179 -21.82 3.20 -3.80
CA ARG A 179 -21.20 2.07 -3.06
C ARG A 179 -21.87 0.73 -3.38
N THR A 180 -23.16 0.73 -3.63
CA THR A 180 -23.95 -0.47 -3.93
C THR A 180 -23.96 -0.85 -5.41
N HIS A 181 -23.22 -0.12 -6.26
CA HIS A 181 -23.20 -0.41 -7.69
C HIS A 181 -22.55 -1.79 -7.95
N PRO A 182 -23.17 -2.66 -8.79
CA PRO A 182 -22.68 -4.01 -9.05
C PRO A 182 -21.21 -4.07 -9.53
N VAL A 183 -20.75 -3.03 -10.23
CA VAL A 183 -19.35 -2.90 -10.68
C VAL A 183 -18.38 -2.95 -9.51
N ASN A 184 -18.71 -2.35 -8.37
CA ASN A 184 -17.83 -2.36 -7.20
C ASN A 184 -17.73 -3.76 -6.57
N ALA A 185 -18.82 -4.52 -6.58
CA ALA A 185 -18.82 -5.90 -6.10
C ALA A 185 -17.99 -6.84 -7.00
N LEU A 186 -17.90 -6.52 -8.31
CA LEU A 186 -17.14 -7.34 -9.26
C LEU A 186 -15.68 -6.91 -9.38
N PHE A 187 -15.38 -5.62 -9.28
CA PHE A 187 -14.06 -5.07 -9.64
C PHE A 187 -13.39 -4.24 -8.54
N GLY A 188 -14.08 -3.91 -7.44
CA GLY A 188 -13.52 -3.07 -6.38
C GLY A 188 -13.06 -1.71 -6.90
N ASP A 189 -11.78 -1.39 -6.76
CA ASP A 189 -11.12 -0.20 -7.30
C ASP A 189 -10.49 -0.43 -8.70
N ALA A 190 -10.83 -1.52 -9.36
CA ALA A 190 -10.33 -2.11 -10.60
C ALA A 190 -9.16 -3.10 -10.43
N LEU A 191 -8.46 -3.13 -9.31
CA LEU A 191 -7.37 -4.09 -9.04
C LEU A 191 -7.56 -4.85 -7.73
N VAL A 192 -8.19 -4.25 -6.72
CA VAL A 192 -8.34 -4.82 -5.39
C VAL A 192 -9.79 -4.70 -4.92
N HIS A 193 -10.36 -5.79 -4.41
CA HIS A 193 -11.66 -5.75 -3.74
C HIS A 193 -11.55 -5.11 -2.36
N GLU A 194 -12.58 -4.39 -1.94
CA GLU A 194 -12.64 -3.76 -0.61
C GLU A 194 -12.42 -4.79 0.52
N SER A 195 -12.96 -5.99 0.41
CA SER A 195 -12.75 -7.07 1.37
C SER A 195 -11.28 -7.47 1.48
N SER A 196 -10.58 -7.63 0.35
CA SER A 196 -9.15 -7.94 0.33
C SER A 196 -8.30 -6.78 0.86
N ALA A 197 -8.65 -5.54 0.53
CA ALA A 197 -7.95 -4.37 1.07
C ALA A 197 -8.09 -4.25 2.59
N ARG A 198 -9.24 -4.66 3.14
CA ARG A 198 -9.50 -4.70 4.59
C ARG A 198 -8.88 -5.91 5.30
N GLY A 199 -8.32 -6.88 4.56
CA GLY A 199 -7.86 -8.14 5.14
C GLY A 199 -9.00 -8.93 5.81
N HIS A 200 -10.15 -9.06 5.13
CA HIS A 200 -11.36 -9.67 5.69
C HIS A 200 -11.16 -11.12 6.15
N GLU A 201 -10.29 -11.85 5.46
CA GLU A 201 -9.94 -13.24 5.81
C GLU A 201 -8.92 -13.33 6.96
N ARG A 202 -8.40 -12.18 7.46
CA ARG A 202 -7.37 -12.11 8.50
C ARG A 202 -8.01 -12.04 9.89
N THR A 203 -7.90 -13.10 10.66
CA THR A 203 -8.36 -13.13 12.04
C THR A 203 -7.45 -12.29 12.96
N GLY A 204 -8.05 -11.52 13.85
CA GLY A 204 -7.30 -10.73 14.85
C GLY A 204 -6.78 -9.37 14.39
N TRP A 205 -7.04 -8.95 13.15
CA TRP A 205 -6.70 -7.60 12.72
C TRP A 205 -7.55 -6.55 13.44
N LYS A 206 -6.88 -5.62 14.13
CA LYS A 206 -7.49 -4.44 14.74
C LYS A 206 -7.07 -3.21 13.98
N LEU A 207 -7.94 -2.74 13.08
CA LEU A 207 -7.69 -1.53 12.31
C LEU A 207 -8.12 -0.30 13.11
N ALA A 208 -7.27 0.71 13.17
CA ALA A 208 -7.56 2.00 13.80
C ALA A 208 -8.55 2.83 12.97
N GLY A 209 -8.55 2.64 11.65
CA GLY A 209 -9.51 3.29 10.77
C GLY A 209 -9.58 2.64 9.39
N VAL A 210 -10.75 2.76 8.77
CA VAL A 210 -10.99 2.33 7.39
C VAL A 210 -11.78 3.41 6.68
N ALA A 211 -11.27 3.88 5.53
CA ALA A 211 -11.97 4.82 4.67
C ALA A 211 -12.16 4.24 3.27
N THR A 212 -13.33 4.48 2.70
CA THR A 212 -13.68 4.02 1.35
C THR A 212 -14.11 5.21 0.51
N PHE A 213 -13.49 5.36 -0.67
CA PHE A 213 -13.67 6.49 -1.58
C PHE A 213 -14.38 6.05 -2.88
N PRO A 214 -15.71 6.24 -2.98
CA PRO A 214 -16.47 5.93 -4.19
C PRO A 214 -16.07 6.85 -5.35
N GLY A 215 -15.87 6.26 -6.55
CA GLY A 215 -15.43 6.96 -7.75
C GLY A 215 -13.93 7.23 -7.81
N VAL A 216 -13.16 6.63 -6.91
CA VAL A 216 -11.69 6.69 -6.90
C VAL A 216 -11.14 5.31 -7.26
N ASP A 217 -10.49 5.23 -8.41
CA ASP A 217 -9.82 4.02 -8.87
C ASP A 217 -8.49 3.78 -8.16
N HIS A 218 -7.92 2.59 -8.38
CA HIS A 218 -6.70 2.14 -7.72
C HIS A 218 -5.51 3.12 -7.84
N ILE A 219 -5.28 3.66 -9.03
CA ILE A 219 -4.15 4.59 -9.28
C ILE A 219 -4.37 5.92 -8.56
N ARG A 220 -5.59 6.45 -8.62
CA ARG A 220 -5.96 7.72 -8.00
C ARG A 220 -5.90 7.68 -6.47
N LEU A 221 -5.96 6.51 -5.85
CA LEU A 221 -5.77 6.37 -4.40
C LEU A 221 -4.42 6.94 -3.93
N ALA A 222 -3.40 6.99 -4.76
CA ALA A 222 -2.07 7.49 -4.40
C ALA A 222 -1.96 9.04 -4.43
N HIS A 223 -2.95 9.76 -4.99
CA HIS A 223 -2.89 11.21 -5.17
C HIS A 223 -4.29 11.87 -5.23
N HIS A 224 -5.23 11.46 -4.38
CA HIS A 224 -6.59 12.00 -4.36
C HIS A 224 -6.78 13.00 -3.21
N PRO A 225 -7.37 14.19 -3.45
CA PRO A 225 -7.52 15.23 -2.40
C PRO A 225 -8.32 14.78 -1.18
N ASP A 226 -9.36 13.98 -1.38
CA ASP A 226 -10.18 13.49 -0.27
C ASP A 226 -9.44 12.46 0.58
N VAL A 227 -8.59 11.64 -0.06
CA VAL A 227 -7.68 10.73 0.66
C VAL A 227 -6.67 11.54 1.46
N ALA A 228 -6.10 12.60 0.88
CA ALA A 228 -5.18 13.49 1.59
C ALA A 228 -5.79 14.07 2.87
N ARG A 229 -7.03 14.57 2.79
CA ARG A 229 -7.76 15.10 3.97
C ARG A 229 -7.93 14.05 5.06
N GLN A 230 -8.30 12.82 4.68
CA GLN A 230 -8.44 11.71 5.62
C GLN A 230 -7.11 11.31 6.26
N LEU A 231 -6.01 11.35 5.50
CA LEU A 231 -4.67 11.05 6.03
C LEU A 231 -4.22 12.12 7.03
N VAL A 232 -4.47 13.40 6.76
CA VAL A 232 -4.18 14.49 7.71
C VAL A 232 -4.96 14.30 9.02
N GLU A 233 -6.26 13.99 8.94
CA GLU A 233 -7.11 13.72 10.12
C GLU A 233 -6.60 12.53 10.95
N TRP A 234 -6.09 11.49 10.32
CA TRP A 234 -5.65 10.29 11.03
C TRP A 234 -4.25 10.41 11.64
N LEU A 235 -3.38 11.15 10.95
CA LEU A 235 -1.94 11.11 11.23
C LEU A 235 -1.44 12.36 11.99
N LEU A 236 -2.19 13.43 11.97
CA LEU A 236 -1.88 14.67 12.69
C LEU A 236 -2.90 14.98 13.76
#